data_9ce8cc28110f8b3a8b77d0b8dc392099
#
_entry.id   9ce8cc28110f8b3a8b77d0b8dc392099
#
_cell.length_a   1.000
_cell.length_b   1.000
_cell.length_c   1.000
_cell.angle_alpha   90.00
_cell.angle_beta   90.00
_cell.angle_gamma   90.00
#
_symmetry.space_group_name_H-M   'P 1'
#
loop_
_entity.id
_entity.type
_entity.pdbx_description
1 polymer ?
#
loop_
_entity_poly.entity_id
_entity_poly.type
_entity_poly.pdbx_seq_one_letter_code
_entity_poly.pdbx_strand_id
1 'polypeptide(L)'
;MSYDPEIGSLAGIWTYRSLINDPNLSTDFDKLEFGRANIQIDKAPMGVFKGRIYGDEWELTLSGYVDYGAPNTVRFQGRGKVGGEEWIYDYVGYLSPAWPNGIKQRPALVGSIVRTVPHSNGAGGVAPAGVVCSWYAVLDKPAS
;
A
#
# COMPACT_ATOMS: atom_id res chain seq x y z
N MET A 1 -0.70 -14.66 22.09
CA MET A 1 -1.22 -15.39 20.94
C MET A 1 -0.56 -14.87 19.69
N SER A 2 -0.08 -15.74 18.87
CA SER A 2 0.45 -15.32 17.60
C SER A 2 -0.67 -14.84 16.69
N TYR A 3 -0.36 -13.85 15.89
CA TYR A 3 -1.26 -13.40 14.86
C TYR A 3 -1.50 -14.54 13.86
N ASP A 4 -2.75 -14.82 13.61
CA ASP A 4 -3.13 -15.82 12.63
C ASP A 4 -3.31 -15.14 11.29
N PRO A 5 -2.51 -15.49 10.27
CA PRO A 5 -2.61 -14.86 8.95
C PRO A 5 -3.77 -15.42 8.13
N GLU A 6 -4.86 -15.83 8.78
CA GLU A 6 -6.04 -16.22 8.03
C GLU A 6 -6.47 -15.12 7.08
N ILE A 7 -7.04 -15.55 6.00
CA ILE A 7 -7.36 -14.73 4.85
C ILE A 7 -8.22 -13.53 5.19
N GLY A 8 -9.20 -13.72 6.07
CA GLY A 8 -10.06 -12.64 6.50
C GLY A 8 -9.33 -11.56 7.29
N SER A 9 -8.11 -11.86 7.77
CA SER A 9 -7.38 -10.95 8.63
C SER A 9 -6.78 -9.74 7.91
N LEU A 10 -6.73 -9.74 6.59
CA LEU A 10 -6.29 -8.56 5.86
C LEU A 10 -7.38 -7.49 5.81
N ALA A 11 -8.64 -7.86 5.96
CA ALA A 11 -9.74 -6.91 5.89
C ALA A 11 -9.68 -5.91 7.06
N GLY A 12 -9.85 -4.65 6.75
CA GLY A 12 -9.82 -3.59 7.75
C GLY A 12 -9.27 -2.30 7.18
N ILE A 13 -8.94 -1.39 8.08
CA ILE A 13 -8.36 -0.09 7.74
C ILE A 13 -6.87 -0.13 8.11
N TRP A 14 -6.04 0.22 7.15
CA TRP A 14 -4.58 0.25 7.29
C TRP A 14 -4.09 1.68 7.10
N THR A 15 -3.07 2.07 7.84
CA THR A 15 -2.35 3.31 7.53
C THR A 15 -1.26 2.98 6.52
N TYR A 16 -0.95 3.94 5.65
CA TYR A 16 -0.06 3.71 4.52
C TYR A 16 0.90 4.88 4.34
N ARG A 17 2.15 4.56 4.06
CA ARG A 17 3.16 5.54 3.62
C ARG A 17 3.99 4.94 2.51
N SER A 18 4.36 5.77 1.54
CA SER A 18 5.36 5.40 0.55
C SER A 18 6.51 6.39 0.61
N LEU A 19 7.70 5.90 0.26
CA LEU A 19 8.94 6.61 0.44
C LEU A 19 9.79 6.51 -0.83
N ILE A 20 10.42 7.62 -1.20
CA ILE A 20 11.39 7.66 -2.29
C ILE A 20 12.59 6.81 -1.89
N ASN A 21 13.09 6.02 -2.84
CA ASN A 21 14.27 5.17 -2.63
C ASN A 21 15.54 6.00 -2.83
N ASP A 22 15.94 6.71 -1.80
CA ASP A 22 17.10 7.59 -1.79
C ASP A 22 18.23 6.94 -0.99
N PRO A 23 19.41 6.69 -1.59
CA PRO A 23 20.50 6.06 -0.86
C PRO A 23 21.23 7.01 0.10
N ASN A 24 20.97 8.30 0.06
CA ASN A 24 21.62 9.27 0.92
C ASN A 24 21.03 9.21 2.34
N LEU A 25 21.77 8.66 3.27
CA LEU A 25 21.32 8.49 4.65
C LEU A 25 21.15 9.82 5.39
N SER A 26 21.65 10.92 4.84
CA SER A 26 21.50 12.25 5.44
C SER A 26 20.19 12.94 5.03
N THR A 27 19.45 12.37 4.11
CA THR A 27 18.17 12.95 3.71
C THR A 27 17.15 12.79 4.84
N ASP A 28 16.50 13.88 5.22
CA ASP A 28 15.47 13.84 6.26
C ASP A 28 14.29 12.96 5.83
N PHE A 29 13.70 12.23 6.79
CA PHE A 29 12.58 11.33 6.49
C PHE A 29 11.39 12.02 5.85
N ASP A 30 11.08 13.25 6.27
CA ASP A 30 9.96 14.00 5.69
C ASP A 30 10.17 14.34 4.22
N LYS A 31 11.42 14.42 3.76
CA LYS A 31 11.75 14.64 2.35
C LYS A 31 11.69 13.35 1.53
N LEU A 32 11.65 12.21 2.17
CA LEU A 32 11.50 10.91 1.50
C LEU A 32 10.05 10.59 1.21
N GLU A 33 9.11 11.26 1.85
CA GLU A 33 7.69 10.91 1.72
C GLU A 33 7.22 11.10 0.28
N PHE A 34 6.74 10.00 -0.31
CA PHE A 34 6.12 10.01 -1.64
C PHE A 34 4.61 10.16 -1.53
N GLY A 35 4.00 9.45 -0.58
CA GLY A 35 2.58 9.56 -0.31
C GLY A 35 2.22 9.04 1.07
N ARG A 36 1.07 9.50 1.54
CA ARG A 36 0.50 9.02 2.81
C ARG A 36 -1.01 8.92 2.63
N ALA A 37 -1.58 7.85 3.14
CA ALA A 37 -2.97 7.53 2.87
C ALA A 37 -3.51 6.54 3.88
N ASN A 38 -4.78 6.18 3.72
CA ASN A 38 -5.38 5.03 4.35
C ASN A 38 -5.73 4.02 3.26
N ILE A 39 -5.64 2.74 3.61
CA ILE A 39 -6.12 1.67 2.75
C ILE A 39 -7.24 0.97 3.48
N GLN A 40 -8.37 0.81 2.82
CA GLN A 40 -9.44 -0.05 3.27
C GLN A 40 -9.36 -1.33 2.46
N ILE A 41 -9.13 -2.45 3.12
CA ILE A 41 -9.15 -3.76 2.47
C ILE A 41 -10.46 -4.42 2.83
N ASP A 42 -11.23 -4.82 1.82
CA ASP A 42 -12.55 -5.40 2.00
C ASP A 42 -12.45 -6.90 2.24
N LYS A 43 -13.43 -7.45 2.95
CA LYS A 43 -13.61 -8.89 2.99
C LYS A 43 -13.91 -9.38 1.58
N ALA A 44 -13.23 -10.43 1.16
CA ALA A 44 -13.33 -10.94 -0.20
C ALA A 44 -13.10 -12.45 -0.20
N PRO A 45 -13.51 -13.15 -1.28
CA PRO A 45 -13.20 -14.56 -1.42
C PRO A 45 -11.70 -14.81 -1.35
N MET A 46 -11.32 -16.05 -1.00
CA MET A 46 -9.93 -16.45 -0.91
C MET A 46 -9.17 -16.09 -2.18
N GLY A 47 -7.99 -15.49 -2.03
CA GLY A 47 -7.13 -15.13 -3.13
C GLY A 47 -7.46 -13.78 -3.77
N VAL A 48 -8.56 -13.16 -3.41
CA VAL A 48 -8.98 -11.86 -3.97
C VAL A 48 -8.57 -10.74 -3.05
N PHE A 49 -7.94 -9.71 -3.64
CA PHE A 49 -7.62 -8.47 -2.94
C PHE A 49 -8.50 -7.36 -3.51
N LYS A 50 -9.32 -6.74 -2.67
CA LYS A 50 -10.22 -5.65 -3.06
C LYS A 50 -10.22 -4.59 -1.99
N GLY A 51 -10.32 -3.34 -2.42
CA GLY A 51 -10.44 -2.24 -1.49
C GLY A 51 -10.24 -0.90 -2.16
N ARG A 52 -9.76 0.05 -1.39
CA ARG A 52 -9.44 1.38 -1.88
C ARG A 52 -8.31 1.98 -1.08
N ILE A 53 -7.53 2.83 -1.73
CA ILE A 53 -6.55 3.70 -1.07
C ILE A 53 -7.03 5.14 -1.23
N TYR A 54 -7.00 5.91 -0.16
CA TYR A 54 -7.60 7.23 -0.18
C TYR A 54 -6.89 8.19 0.78
N GLY A 55 -6.91 9.43 0.41
CA GLY A 55 -6.49 10.54 1.24
C GLY A 55 -7.55 11.63 1.18
N ASP A 56 -7.15 12.87 1.47
CA ASP A 56 -8.06 14.00 1.36
C ASP A 56 -8.36 14.28 -0.12
N GLU A 57 -9.63 14.24 -0.49
CA GLU A 57 -10.11 14.60 -1.83
C GLU A 57 -9.59 13.72 -2.97
N TRP A 58 -9.09 12.51 -2.68
CA TRP A 58 -8.70 11.58 -3.72
C TRP A 58 -8.89 10.14 -3.27
N GLU A 59 -9.09 9.26 -4.24
CA GLU A 59 -9.32 7.85 -3.99
C GLU A 59 -8.96 7.04 -5.24
N LEU A 60 -8.33 5.88 -5.01
CA LEU A 60 -8.11 4.88 -6.06
C LEU A 60 -8.75 3.58 -5.64
N THR A 61 -9.39 2.91 -6.58
CA THR A 61 -9.93 1.56 -6.36
C THR A 61 -8.78 0.56 -6.46
N LEU A 62 -8.70 -0.35 -5.49
CA LEU A 62 -7.70 -1.40 -5.46
C LEU A 62 -8.29 -2.73 -5.87
N SER A 63 -7.60 -3.44 -6.77
CA SER A 63 -7.99 -4.80 -7.16
C SER A 63 -6.76 -5.62 -7.47
N GLY A 64 -6.78 -6.87 -7.07
CA GLY A 64 -5.67 -7.78 -7.28
C GLY A 64 -5.89 -9.10 -6.58
N TYR A 65 -4.82 -9.69 -6.08
CA TYR A 65 -4.89 -11.02 -5.52
C TYR A 65 -3.84 -11.22 -4.42
N VAL A 66 -4.07 -12.27 -3.63
CA VAL A 66 -3.19 -12.69 -2.55
C VAL A 66 -2.63 -14.07 -2.91
N ASP A 67 -1.31 -14.21 -2.84
CA ASP A 67 -0.62 -15.49 -2.94
C ASP A 67 -0.27 -15.95 -1.53
N TYR A 68 -0.76 -17.12 -1.14
CA TYR A 68 -0.51 -17.63 0.20
C TYR A 68 0.81 -18.37 0.24
N GLY A 69 1.59 -18.08 1.26
CA GLY A 69 2.92 -18.63 1.44
C GLY A 69 3.57 -18.14 2.71
N ALA A 70 4.85 -18.24 2.78
CA ALA A 70 5.64 -17.78 3.92
C ALA A 70 6.72 -16.83 3.41
N PRO A 71 6.44 -15.53 3.28
CA PRO A 71 5.23 -14.82 3.70
C PRO A 71 4.13 -14.80 2.63
N ASN A 72 2.90 -14.47 3.06
CA ASN A 72 1.83 -14.16 2.12
C ASN A 72 2.20 -12.90 1.34
N THR A 73 1.94 -12.93 0.04
CA THR A 73 2.27 -11.83 -0.87
C THR A 73 0.99 -11.24 -1.46
N VAL A 74 0.95 -9.93 -1.62
CA VAL A 74 -0.15 -9.25 -2.27
C VAL A 74 0.34 -8.55 -3.53
N ARG A 75 -0.50 -8.60 -4.57
CA ARG A 75 -0.26 -7.86 -5.82
C ARG A 75 -1.57 -7.22 -6.21
N PHE A 76 -1.56 -5.91 -6.34
CA PHE A 76 -2.79 -5.20 -6.68
C PHE A 76 -2.47 -3.93 -7.45
N GLN A 77 -3.50 -3.42 -8.13
CA GLN A 77 -3.42 -2.18 -8.88
C GLN A 77 -4.38 -1.17 -8.27
N GLY A 78 -3.93 0.05 -8.13
CA GLY A 78 -4.78 1.17 -7.75
C GLY A 78 -5.11 1.98 -8.99
N ARG A 79 -6.38 2.27 -9.21
CA ARG A 79 -6.86 2.98 -10.40
C ARG A 79 -7.97 3.94 -10.03
N GLY A 80 -7.90 5.15 -10.57
CA GLY A 80 -8.95 6.13 -10.38
C GLY A 80 -8.65 7.40 -11.14
N LYS A 81 -9.59 8.34 -11.09
CA LYS A 81 -9.40 9.67 -11.66
C LYS A 81 -9.19 10.68 -10.54
N VAL A 82 -8.10 11.42 -10.62
CA VAL A 82 -7.77 12.47 -9.67
C VAL A 82 -7.55 13.75 -10.47
N GLY A 83 -8.34 14.77 -10.17
CA GLY A 83 -8.28 16.01 -10.92
C GLY A 83 -8.60 15.84 -12.41
N GLY A 84 -9.44 14.87 -12.76
CA GLY A 84 -9.82 14.60 -14.16
C GLY A 84 -8.82 13.74 -14.93
N GLU A 85 -7.70 13.36 -14.34
CA GLU A 85 -6.68 12.53 -14.98
C GLU A 85 -6.69 11.12 -14.40
N GLU A 86 -6.37 10.15 -15.24
CA GLU A 86 -6.26 8.77 -14.81
C GLU A 86 -4.97 8.53 -14.04
N TRP A 87 -5.08 7.97 -12.84
CA TRP A 87 -3.96 7.56 -12.02
C TRP A 87 -3.98 6.05 -11.91
N ILE A 88 -2.86 5.41 -12.26
CA ILE A 88 -2.70 3.97 -12.17
C ILE A 88 -1.37 3.66 -11.51
N TYR A 89 -1.42 2.88 -10.43
CA TYR A 89 -0.25 2.45 -9.69
C TYR A 89 -0.31 0.94 -9.49
N ASP A 90 0.82 0.28 -9.68
CA ASP A 90 0.96 -1.14 -9.38
C ASP A 90 1.70 -1.32 -8.07
N TYR A 91 1.17 -2.22 -7.25
CA TYR A 91 1.72 -2.51 -5.93
C TYR A 91 2.07 -3.98 -5.82
N VAL A 92 3.19 -4.27 -5.18
CA VAL A 92 3.53 -5.60 -4.72
C VAL A 92 4.02 -5.48 -3.27
N GLY A 93 3.62 -6.43 -2.45
CA GLY A 93 4.05 -6.41 -1.05
C GLY A 93 3.88 -7.76 -0.41
N TYR A 94 4.36 -7.88 0.80
CA TYR A 94 4.21 -9.10 1.56
C TYR A 94 3.82 -8.77 3.00
N LEU A 95 3.14 -9.73 3.62
CA LEU A 95 2.73 -9.61 5.01
C LEU A 95 3.92 -9.91 5.90
N SER A 96 4.27 -8.96 6.77
CA SER A 96 5.33 -9.16 7.75
C SER A 96 4.90 -10.24 8.74
N PRO A 97 5.72 -11.29 8.96
CA PRO A 97 5.34 -12.36 9.87
C PRO A 97 5.35 -11.90 11.33
N ALA A 98 4.53 -12.54 12.15
CA ALA A 98 4.58 -12.35 13.58
C ALA A 98 5.80 -13.07 14.16
N TRP A 99 6.63 -12.34 14.90
CA TRP A 99 7.85 -12.89 15.50
C TRP A 99 7.57 -13.32 16.93
N PRO A 100 8.05 -14.48 17.37
CA PRO A 100 7.97 -14.86 18.77
C PRO A 100 8.59 -13.77 19.66
N ASN A 101 7.90 -13.38 20.71
CA ASN A 101 8.36 -12.34 21.64
C ASN A 101 8.57 -10.96 21.02
N GLY A 102 7.99 -10.72 19.86
CA GLY A 102 8.05 -9.40 19.25
C GLY A 102 7.30 -8.36 20.06
N ILE A 103 7.86 -7.16 20.16
CA ILE A 103 7.27 -6.06 20.90
C ILE A 103 6.49 -5.18 19.92
N LYS A 104 5.28 -4.79 20.30
CA LYS A 104 4.41 -3.90 19.50
C LYS A 104 4.15 -4.46 18.10
N GLN A 105 4.00 -5.76 18.01
CA GLN A 105 3.70 -6.40 16.73
C GLN A 105 2.29 -6.05 16.27
N ARG A 106 2.21 -5.51 15.07
CA ARG A 106 0.95 -5.30 14.36
C ARG A 106 1.11 -5.87 12.96
N PRO A 107 0.06 -6.40 12.36
CA PRO A 107 0.16 -6.80 10.96
C PRO A 107 0.62 -5.65 10.10
N ALA A 108 1.59 -5.90 9.25
CA ALA A 108 2.13 -4.89 8.36
C ALA A 108 2.37 -5.48 6.98
N LEU A 109 2.16 -4.67 5.96
CA LEU A 109 2.48 -4.99 4.58
C LEU A 109 3.66 -4.12 4.18
N VAL A 110 4.60 -4.68 3.44
CA VAL A 110 5.80 -3.98 3.00
C VAL A 110 6.05 -4.32 1.54
N GLY A 111 6.37 -3.34 0.72
CA GLY A 111 6.63 -3.62 -0.67
C GLY A 111 7.04 -2.42 -1.50
N SER A 112 6.74 -2.50 -2.80
CA SER A 112 7.04 -1.46 -3.76
C SER A 112 5.80 -1.02 -4.52
N ILE A 113 5.84 0.22 -4.99
CA ILE A 113 4.79 0.85 -5.79
C ILE A 113 5.43 1.45 -7.04
N VAL A 114 4.75 1.31 -8.17
CA VAL A 114 5.20 1.87 -9.45
C VAL A 114 4.10 2.72 -10.04
N ARG A 115 4.42 3.95 -10.44
CA ARG A 115 3.50 4.77 -11.23
C ARG A 115 3.51 4.25 -12.66
N THR A 116 2.40 3.70 -13.12
CA THR A 116 2.34 3.04 -14.42
C THR A 116 1.97 3.98 -15.56
N VAL A 117 1.26 5.06 -15.27
CA VAL A 117 0.94 6.09 -16.26
C VAL A 117 1.34 7.46 -15.74
N PRO A 118 1.78 8.38 -16.62
CA PRO A 118 2.09 9.74 -16.19
C PRO A 118 0.81 10.51 -15.85
N HIS A 119 0.93 11.49 -15.00
CA HIS A 119 -0.16 12.42 -14.71
C HIS A 119 0.42 13.78 -14.32
N SER A 120 -0.42 14.79 -14.23
CA SER A 120 0.01 16.12 -13.80
C SER A 120 0.55 16.06 -12.36
N ASN A 121 1.63 16.82 -12.10
CA ASN A 121 2.16 16.94 -10.74
C ASN A 121 1.52 18.08 -9.94
N GLY A 122 0.52 18.75 -10.51
CA GLY A 122 -0.16 19.85 -9.84
C GLY A 122 0.57 21.20 -9.93
N ALA A 123 1.76 21.22 -10.53
CA ALA A 123 2.60 22.43 -10.60
C ALA A 123 3.00 22.78 -12.04
N GLY A 124 2.17 22.41 -13.01
CA GLY A 124 2.43 22.68 -14.43
C GLY A 124 3.36 21.68 -15.11
N GLY A 125 3.86 20.67 -14.40
CA GLY A 125 4.72 19.63 -14.92
C GLY A 125 4.02 18.29 -14.98
N VAL A 126 4.79 17.25 -15.30
CA VAL A 126 4.31 15.88 -15.42
C VAL A 126 5.04 15.00 -14.41
N ALA A 127 4.28 14.21 -13.66
CA ALA A 127 4.80 13.11 -12.86
C ALA A 127 4.96 11.90 -13.81
N PRO A 128 6.20 11.45 -14.10
CA PRO A 128 6.42 10.47 -15.15
C PRO A 128 6.04 9.07 -14.74
N ALA A 129 5.76 8.21 -15.72
CA ALA A 129 5.60 6.78 -15.49
C ALA A 129 6.94 6.15 -15.12
N GLY A 130 6.92 5.02 -14.44
CA GLY A 130 8.12 4.27 -14.10
C GLY A 130 8.79 4.67 -12.80
N VAL A 131 8.24 5.63 -12.06
CA VAL A 131 8.77 5.98 -10.73
C VAL A 131 8.42 4.86 -9.76
N VAL A 132 9.46 4.33 -9.10
CA VAL A 132 9.32 3.23 -8.14
C VAL A 132 9.68 3.73 -6.74
N CYS A 133 8.80 3.46 -5.80
CA CYS A 133 9.01 3.81 -4.39
C CYS A 133 8.78 2.58 -3.51
N SER A 134 9.21 2.65 -2.27
CA SER A 134 8.90 1.66 -1.25
C SER A 134 7.66 2.10 -0.49
N TRP A 135 6.89 1.13 0.02
CA TRP A 135 5.74 1.47 0.85
C TRP A 135 5.60 0.50 2.00
N TYR A 136 4.91 0.93 3.02
CA TYR A 136 4.46 0.04 4.07
C TYR A 136 3.07 0.47 4.55
N ALA A 137 2.34 -0.50 5.08
CA ALA A 137 1.03 -0.26 5.64
C ALA A 137 0.91 -1.05 6.93
N VAL A 138 0.24 -0.48 7.91
CA VAL A 138 0.07 -1.09 9.22
C VAL A 138 -1.41 -1.15 9.54
N LEU A 139 -1.87 -2.31 9.99
CA LEU A 139 -3.27 -2.49 10.35
C LEU A 139 -3.62 -1.60 11.54
N ASP A 140 -4.58 -0.71 11.31
CA ASP A 140 -5.07 0.21 12.33
C ASP A 140 -6.34 -0.32 12.98
N LYS A 141 -7.33 -0.71 12.16
CA LYS A 141 -8.62 -1.23 12.64
C LYS A 141 -8.99 -2.47 11.86
N PRO A 142 -8.94 -3.66 12.48
CA PRO A 142 -9.38 -4.86 11.79
C PRO A 142 -10.88 -4.77 11.49
N ALA A 143 -11.33 -5.44 10.42
CA ALA A 143 -12.74 -5.54 10.10
C ALA A 143 -13.45 -6.39 11.16
N SER A 144 -14.63 -5.97 11.52
CA SER A 144 -15.46 -6.70 12.50
C SER A 144 -16.21 -7.85 11.83
#